data_fee1efb30d8a64c441d1fece66ad500d
#
_entry.id   fee1efb30d8a64c441d1fece66ad500d
#
_cell.length_a   1.000
_cell.length_b   1.000
_cell.length_c   1.000
_cell.angle_alpha   90.00
_cell.angle_beta   90.00
_cell.angle_gamma   90.00
#
_symmetry.space_group_name_H-M   'P 1'
#
loop_
_entity.id
_entity.type
_entity.pdbx_description
1 polymer ?
#
loop_
_entity_poly.entity_id
_entity_poly.type
_entity_poly.pdbx_seq_one_letter_code
_entity_poly.pdbx_strand_id
1 'polypeptide(L)'
;MQILFNRLEKVGFVFYHRTSQNGERVEDVFFIHPESKMLWRAFPHVLLIDATYKTNRYKIPLVQIIGVTSTLMSFCIAHAFVSNEKQENFTWVLQRLKHSLDSVMEPRVIVPDRDRALMNACATVFPRARYSLCRWHIQQNIFKHCRQSFKTEDKWRRFLYEWGELINSTTDHDYNYWYERIRSNLPRKKNRR
;
A
#
# COMPACT_ATOMS: atom_id res chain seq x y z
N MET A 1 -3.20 -2.41 -25.48
CA MET A 1 -3.72 -1.23 -24.74
C MET A 1 -5.05 -0.74 -25.30
N GLN A 2 -5.25 -0.63 -26.60
CA GLN A 2 -6.53 -0.14 -27.19
C GLN A 2 -7.77 -0.92 -26.69
N ILE A 3 -7.67 -2.24 -26.57
CA ILE A 3 -8.77 -3.06 -26.03
C ILE A 3 -9.13 -2.69 -24.58
N LEU A 4 -8.11 -2.35 -23.76
CA LEU A 4 -8.35 -1.88 -22.39
C LEU A 4 -9.06 -0.53 -22.41
N PHE A 5 -8.60 0.42 -23.18
CA PHE A 5 -9.19 1.75 -23.26
C PHE A 5 -10.66 1.69 -23.72
N ASN A 6 -10.93 0.95 -24.80
CA ASN A 6 -12.30 0.77 -25.29
C ASN A 6 -13.23 0.14 -24.22
N ARG A 7 -12.71 -0.78 -23.39
CA ARG A 7 -13.48 -1.37 -22.28
C ARG A 7 -13.72 -0.37 -21.15
N LEU A 8 -12.69 0.40 -20.77
CA LEU A 8 -12.83 1.44 -19.74
C LEU A 8 -13.87 2.48 -20.16
N GLU A 9 -13.82 2.95 -21.40
CA GLU A 9 -14.80 3.88 -21.96
C GLU A 9 -16.22 3.31 -21.95
N LYS A 10 -16.38 2.06 -22.43
CA LYS A 10 -17.68 1.38 -22.51
C LYS A 10 -18.34 1.22 -21.12
N VAL A 11 -17.56 1.05 -20.08
CA VAL A 11 -18.04 0.87 -18.69
C VAL A 11 -18.10 2.22 -17.95
N GLY A 12 -17.66 3.31 -18.58
CA GLY A 12 -17.75 4.66 -18.01
C GLY A 12 -16.64 5.02 -17.02
N PHE A 13 -15.51 4.30 -17.06
CA PHE A 13 -14.34 4.68 -16.26
C PHE A 13 -13.75 6.01 -16.72
N VAL A 14 -13.34 6.82 -15.77
CA VAL A 14 -12.41 7.93 -16.02
C VAL A 14 -11.00 7.37 -15.99
N PHE A 15 -10.22 7.59 -17.05
CA PHE A 15 -8.84 7.12 -17.11
C PHE A 15 -7.88 8.15 -17.69
N TYR A 16 -6.62 8.02 -17.31
CA TYR A 16 -5.50 8.81 -17.79
C TYR A 16 -4.38 7.87 -18.18
N HIS A 17 -3.59 8.25 -19.18
CA HIS A 17 -2.39 7.52 -19.54
C HIS A 17 -1.24 8.47 -19.86
N ARG A 18 -0.04 7.98 -19.76
CA ARG A 18 1.14 8.65 -20.32
C ARG A 18 1.89 7.69 -21.23
N THR A 19 2.54 8.27 -22.21
CA THR A 19 3.33 7.56 -23.23
C THR A 19 4.80 7.83 -23.05
N SER A 20 5.64 6.97 -23.65
CA SER A 20 7.06 7.20 -23.81
C SER A 20 7.33 8.51 -24.56
N GLN A 21 8.55 9.06 -24.43
CA GLN A 21 8.94 10.32 -25.07
C GLN A 21 8.70 10.35 -26.59
N ASN A 22 8.86 9.22 -27.26
CA ASN A 22 8.58 9.08 -28.69
C ASN A 22 7.09 8.82 -29.03
N GLY A 23 6.22 8.74 -28.03
CA GLY A 23 4.77 8.51 -28.20
C GLY A 23 4.36 7.08 -28.58
N GLU A 24 5.30 6.16 -28.80
CA GLU A 24 5.01 4.83 -29.37
C GLU A 24 4.49 3.82 -28.36
N ARG A 25 4.78 4.01 -27.07
CA ARG A 25 4.41 3.06 -26.00
C ARG A 25 3.63 3.75 -24.89
N VAL A 26 2.52 3.17 -24.48
CA VAL A 26 1.84 3.53 -23.23
C VAL A 26 2.65 2.97 -22.07
N GLU A 27 3.08 3.84 -21.18
CA GLU A 27 3.91 3.49 -20.00
C GLU A 27 3.07 3.29 -18.75
N ASP A 28 2.19 4.25 -18.46
CA ASP A 28 1.36 4.16 -17.27
C ASP A 28 -0.09 4.44 -17.62
N VAL A 29 -0.99 3.78 -16.91
CA VAL A 29 -2.45 3.94 -17.05
C VAL A 29 -3.06 4.02 -15.65
N PHE A 30 -3.80 5.08 -15.38
CA PHE A 30 -4.60 5.24 -14.17
C PHE A 30 -6.07 5.19 -14.54
N PHE A 31 -6.91 4.53 -13.75
CA PHE A 31 -8.35 4.49 -13.98
C PHE A 31 -9.16 4.40 -12.68
N ILE A 32 -10.30 5.07 -12.67
CA ILE A 32 -11.22 5.16 -11.54
C ILE A 32 -12.66 5.06 -12.03
N HIS A 33 -13.48 4.25 -11.34
CA HIS A 33 -14.90 4.16 -11.63
C HIS A 33 -15.65 5.34 -10.98
N PRO A 34 -16.66 5.94 -11.65
CA PRO A 34 -17.43 7.05 -11.07
C PRO A 34 -18.05 6.74 -9.70
N GLU A 35 -18.58 5.53 -9.50
CA GLU A 35 -19.12 5.10 -8.20
C GLU A 35 -18.04 5.04 -7.12
N SER A 36 -16.84 4.56 -7.45
CA SER A 36 -15.68 4.57 -6.54
C SER A 36 -15.29 5.99 -6.15
N LYS A 37 -15.36 6.92 -7.10
CA LYS A 37 -15.13 8.36 -6.85
C LYS A 37 -16.18 8.93 -5.89
N MET A 38 -17.45 8.56 -6.02
CA MET A 38 -18.50 8.98 -5.09
C MET A 38 -18.29 8.40 -3.69
N LEU A 39 -17.96 7.13 -3.58
CA LEU A 39 -17.62 6.51 -2.29
C LEU A 39 -16.41 7.18 -1.64
N TRP A 40 -15.40 7.50 -2.42
CA TRP A 40 -14.23 8.19 -1.88
C TRP A 40 -14.56 9.61 -1.40
N ARG A 41 -15.44 10.34 -2.06
CA ARG A 41 -15.95 11.63 -1.56
C ARG A 41 -16.68 11.50 -0.22
N ALA A 42 -17.42 10.41 -0.02
CA ALA A 42 -18.09 10.14 1.24
C ALA A 42 -17.13 9.73 2.37
N PHE A 43 -16.04 9.03 2.02
CA PHE A 43 -15.06 8.47 2.96
C PHE A 43 -13.62 8.82 2.56
N PRO A 44 -13.20 10.10 2.58
CA PRO A 44 -11.91 10.53 2.04
C PRO A 44 -10.72 10.33 2.98
N HIS A 45 -10.94 9.91 4.23
CA HIS A 45 -9.97 10.09 5.29
C HIS A 45 -8.82 9.11 5.29
N VAL A 46 -9.02 7.89 4.80
CA VAL A 46 -8.03 6.81 4.86
C VAL A 46 -7.78 6.25 3.47
N LEU A 47 -6.51 6.21 3.09
CA LEU A 47 -6.04 5.51 1.88
C LEU A 47 -5.09 4.39 2.26
N LEU A 48 -5.34 3.20 1.73
CA LEU A 48 -4.36 2.13 1.69
C LEU A 48 -3.84 2.04 0.25
N ILE A 49 -2.53 1.96 0.09
CA ILE A 49 -1.90 1.92 -1.23
C ILE A 49 -0.95 0.75 -1.26
N ASP A 50 -1.19 -0.14 -2.21
CA ASP A 50 -0.40 -1.34 -2.45
C ASP A 50 0.04 -1.42 -3.90
N ALA A 51 1.27 -1.86 -4.13
CA ALA A 51 1.80 -2.14 -5.46
C ALA A 51 2.11 -3.64 -5.57
N THR A 52 1.33 -4.32 -6.41
CA THR A 52 1.44 -5.77 -6.57
C THR A 52 2.10 -6.11 -7.90
N TYR A 53 3.21 -6.84 -7.80
CA TYR A 53 3.99 -7.26 -8.95
C TYR A 53 3.57 -8.63 -9.48
N LYS A 54 3.64 -8.83 -10.80
CA LYS A 54 3.36 -10.11 -11.49
C LYS A 54 1.90 -10.61 -11.42
N THR A 55 0.94 -9.73 -11.21
CA THR A 55 -0.50 -10.09 -11.21
C THR A 55 -1.09 -10.28 -12.60
N ASN A 56 -0.35 -9.92 -13.65
CA ASN A 56 -0.80 -10.02 -15.04
C ASN A 56 0.27 -10.66 -15.93
N ARG A 57 -0.14 -11.15 -17.10
CA ARG A 57 0.75 -11.83 -18.06
C ARG A 57 1.91 -10.96 -18.56
N TYR A 58 1.78 -9.65 -18.50
CA TYR A 58 2.80 -8.70 -18.95
C TYR A 58 3.79 -8.34 -17.83
N LYS A 59 3.55 -8.83 -16.60
CA LYS A 59 4.37 -8.53 -15.41
C LYS A 59 4.49 -7.03 -15.12
N ILE A 60 3.49 -6.25 -15.52
CA ILE A 60 3.42 -4.82 -15.23
C ILE A 60 2.92 -4.66 -13.79
N PRO A 61 3.58 -3.86 -12.94
CA PRO A 61 3.11 -3.57 -11.60
C PRO A 61 1.71 -2.95 -11.61
N LEU A 62 0.86 -3.45 -10.72
CA LEU A 62 -0.49 -2.94 -10.50
C LEU A 62 -0.52 -2.21 -9.16
N VAL A 63 -0.78 -0.91 -9.21
CA VAL A 63 -1.03 -0.09 -8.01
C VAL A 63 -2.53 -0.12 -7.73
N GLN A 64 -2.88 -0.50 -6.51
CA GLN A 64 -4.26 -0.48 -6.01
C GLN A 64 -4.39 0.58 -4.93
N ILE A 65 -5.43 1.40 -5.04
CA ILE A 65 -5.74 2.44 -4.08
C ILE A 65 -7.11 2.15 -3.49
N ILE A 66 -7.13 1.96 -2.18
CA ILE A 66 -8.27 1.44 -1.42
C ILE A 66 -8.67 2.46 -0.36
N GLY A 67 -9.95 2.73 -0.23
CA GLY A 67 -10.56 3.51 0.83
C GLY A 67 -11.17 2.64 1.92
N VAL A 68 -11.50 3.27 3.04
CA VAL A 68 -12.14 2.61 4.18
C VAL A 68 -13.37 3.41 4.59
N THR A 69 -14.51 2.75 4.70
CA THR A 69 -15.77 3.33 5.18
C THR A 69 -15.77 3.54 6.69
N SER A 70 -16.75 4.26 7.22
CA SER A 70 -16.97 4.42 8.66
C SER A 70 -17.26 3.11 9.40
N THR A 71 -17.72 2.09 8.68
CA THR A 71 -17.95 0.73 9.20
C THR A 71 -16.76 -0.20 9.03
N LEU A 72 -15.58 0.35 8.73
CA LEU A 72 -14.31 -0.37 8.52
C LEU A 72 -14.32 -1.32 7.32
N MET A 73 -15.25 -1.16 6.39
CA MET A 73 -15.23 -1.91 5.14
C MET A 73 -14.31 -1.24 4.13
N SER A 74 -13.50 -2.04 3.44
CA SER A 74 -12.64 -1.55 2.37
C SER A 74 -13.38 -1.49 1.04
N PHE A 75 -13.08 -0.48 0.22
CA PHE A 75 -13.56 -0.37 -1.15
C PHE A 75 -12.45 0.09 -2.09
N CYS A 76 -12.48 -0.37 -3.32
CA CYS A 76 -11.51 0.07 -4.30
C CYS A 76 -11.83 1.49 -4.77
N ILE A 77 -10.84 2.39 -4.70
CA ILE A 77 -10.94 3.75 -5.24
C ILE A 77 -10.49 3.75 -6.69
N ALA A 78 -9.23 3.36 -6.93
CA ALA A 78 -8.62 3.44 -8.24
C ALA A 78 -7.57 2.35 -8.43
N HIS A 79 -7.22 2.12 -9.69
CA HIS A 79 -6.12 1.26 -10.10
C HIS A 79 -5.18 2.02 -11.03
N ALA A 80 -3.92 1.61 -11.02
CA ALA A 80 -2.99 2.03 -12.05
C ALA A 80 -2.05 0.88 -12.45
N PHE A 81 -1.78 0.77 -13.74
CA PHE A 81 -0.63 0.02 -14.23
C PHE A 81 0.52 0.99 -14.42
N VAL A 82 1.69 0.65 -13.90
CA VAL A 82 2.89 1.49 -14.01
C VAL A 82 4.03 0.72 -14.66
N SER A 83 4.80 1.39 -15.51
CA SER A 83 5.94 0.77 -16.20
C SER A 83 7.05 0.36 -15.24
N ASN A 84 7.23 1.11 -14.15
CA ASN A 84 8.22 0.86 -13.10
C ASN A 84 7.69 1.28 -11.72
N GLU A 85 8.24 0.67 -10.68
CA GLU A 85 7.95 1.02 -9.28
C GLU A 85 8.93 2.11 -8.79
N LYS A 86 9.01 3.23 -9.54
CA LYS A 86 9.83 4.39 -9.18
C LYS A 86 8.97 5.50 -8.59
N GLN A 87 9.61 6.39 -7.83
CA GLN A 87 8.93 7.53 -7.22
C GLN A 87 8.18 8.38 -8.24
N GLU A 88 8.74 8.60 -9.43
CA GLU A 88 8.10 9.38 -10.50
C GLU A 88 6.78 8.76 -11.00
N ASN A 89 6.73 7.40 -11.11
CA ASN A 89 5.54 6.68 -11.54
C ASN A 89 4.46 6.77 -10.45
N PHE A 90 4.82 6.51 -9.19
CA PHE A 90 3.89 6.66 -8.07
C PHE A 90 3.41 8.10 -7.89
N THR A 91 4.30 9.09 -8.05
CA THR A 91 3.92 10.51 -8.00
C THR A 91 2.88 10.84 -9.07
N TRP A 92 3.08 10.38 -10.30
CA TRP A 92 2.11 10.57 -11.37
C TRP A 92 0.75 9.94 -11.03
N VAL A 93 0.72 8.70 -10.56
CA VAL A 93 -0.51 8.00 -10.15
C VAL A 93 -1.27 8.80 -9.08
N LEU A 94 -0.55 9.24 -8.03
CA LEU A 94 -1.14 9.99 -6.93
C LEU A 94 -1.60 11.38 -7.32
N GLN A 95 -0.92 12.03 -8.28
CA GLN A 95 -1.38 13.29 -8.87
C GLN A 95 -2.67 13.10 -9.67
N ARG A 96 -2.83 12.00 -10.43
CA ARG A 96 -4.10 11.67 -11.14
C ARG A 96 -5.20 11.39 -10.14
N LEU A 97 -4.89 10.67 -9.06
CA LEU A 97 -5.83 10.47 -7.96
C LEU A 97 -6.28 11.81 -7.37
N LYS A 98 -5.34 12.67 -6.97
CA LYS A 98 -5.63 14.00 -6.41
C LYS A 98 -6.46 14.88 -7.36
N HIS A 99 -6.14 14.86 -8.65
CA HIS A 99 -6.89 15.58 -9.68
C HIS A 99 -8.34 15.05 -9.84
N SER A 100 -8.55 13.76 -9.58
CA SER A 100 -9.89 13.14 -9.64
C SER A 100 -10.79 13.51 -8.46
N LEU A 101 -10.22 14.08 -7.37
CA LEU A 101 -10.95 14.65 -6.25
C LEU A 101 -11.21 16.14 -6.44
N ASP A 102 -12.21 16.63 -5.73
CA ASP A 102 -12.34 18.05 -5.51
C ASP A 102 -11.20 18.53 -4.60
N SER A 103 -10.59 19.66 -4.93
CA SER A 103 -9.38 20.22 -4.32
C SER A 103 -9.42 20.41 -2.79
N VAL A 104 -10.60 20.26 -2.19
CA VAL A 104 -10.84 20.46 -0.75
C VAL A 104 -10.68 19.18 0.06
N MET A 105 -10.65 18.00 -0.59
CA MET A 105 -10.64 16.71 0.09
C MET A 105 -9.26 16.05 0.01
N GLU A 106 -8.48 16.11 1.08
CA GLU A 106 -7.22 15.38 1.18
C GLU A 106 -7.35 14.24 2.22
N PRO A 107 -6.70 13.09 1.97
CA PRO A 107 -6.65 12.01 2.94
C PRO A 107 -5.93 12.48 4.21
N ARG A 108 -6.46 12.08 5.37
CA ARG A 108 -5.84 12.36 6.68
C ARG A 108 -4.78 11.33 7.04
N VAL A 109 -5.01 10.09 6.62
CA VAL A 109 -4.10 8.96 6.89
C VAL A 109 -3.86 8.19 5.60
N ILE A 110 -2.60 7.90 5.32
CA ILE A 110 -2.18 7.04 4.21
C ILE A 110 -1.40 5.87 4.79
N VAL A 111 -1.77 4.66 4.35
CA VAL A 111 -1.15 3.40 4.77
C VAL A 111 -0.50 2.76 3.53
N PRO A 112 0.71 3.17 3.14
CA PRO A 112 1.44 2.55 2.04
C PRO A 112 2.10 1.26 2.48
N ASP A 113 2.49 0.42 1.51
CA ASP A 113 3.54 -0.56 1.75
C ASP A 113 4.87 0.15 2.09
N ARG A 114 5.79 -0.58 2.74
CA ARG A 114 7.12 -0.08 3.12
C ARG A 114 8.07 0.00 1.90
N ASP A 115 7.59 0.55 0.82
CA ASP A 115 8.39 0.92 -0.34
C ASP A 115 8.81 2.39 -0.27
N ARG A 116 10.10 2.67 -0.40
CA ARG A 116 10.64 4.03 -0.28
C ARG A 116 10.15 4.95 -1.39
N ALA A 117 10.05 4.45 -2.62
CA ALA A 117 9.60 5.24 -3.76
C ALA A 117 8.14 5.65 -3.59
N LEU A 118 7.28 4.71 -3.16
CA LEU A 118 5.88 4.97 -2.85
C LEU A 118 5.73 5.95 -1.69
N MET A 119 6.46 5.75 -0.58
CA MET A 119 6.40 6.64 0.59
C MET A 119 6.81 8.07 0.23
N ASN A 120 7.89 8.25 -0.56
CA ASN A 120 8.33 9.56 -1.02
C ASN A 120 7.29 10.22 -1.94
N ALA A 121 6.68 9.46 -2.85
CA ALA A 121 5.61 9.94 -3.72
C ALA A 121 4.40 10.41 -2.91
N CYS A 122 3.98 9.62 -1.90
CA CYS A 122 2.91 10.00 -0.98
C CYS A 122 3.24 11.32 -0.26
N ALA A 123 4.43 11.46 0.31
CA ALA A 123 4.85 12.67 1.01
C ALA A 123 4.88 13.91 0.09
N THR A 124 5.24 13.71 -1.19
CA THR A 124 5.25 14.79 -2.19
C THR A 124 3.84 15.25 -2.55
N VAL A 125 2.88 14.32 -2.74
CA VAL A 125 1.55 14.64 -3.24
C VAL A 125 0.57 15.02 -2.11
N PHE A 126 0.70 14.37 -0.95
CA PHE A 126 -0.16 14.56 0.23
C PHE A 126 0.65 14.92 1.48
N PRO A 127 1.33 16.08 1.51
CA PRO A 127 2.26 16.44 2.59
C PRO A 127 1.59 16.62 3.95
N ARG A 128 0.26 16.80 3.98
CA ARG A 128 -0.50 16.96 5.23
C ARG A 128 -1.02 15.66 5.82
N ALA A 129 -0.94 14.56 5.06
CA ALA A 129 -1.39 13.26 5.53
C ALA A 129 -0.44 12.70 6.60
N ARG A 130 -1.00 11.97 7.58
CA ARG A 130 -0.22 11.14 8.49
C ARG A 130 0.04 9.79 7.82
N TYR A 131 1.23 9.22 8.06
CA TYR A 131 1.61 7.94 7.47
C TYR A 131 1.65 6.86 8.54
N SER A 132 1.05 5.71 8.23
CA SER A 132 1.15 4.50 9.02
C SER A 132 1.58 3.35 8.13
N LEU A 133 2.42 2.47 8.63
CA LEU A 133 2.85 1.30 7.86
C LEU A 133 1.75 0.24 7.82
N CYS A 134 1.61 -0.43 6.69
CA CYS A 134 0.66 -1.51 6.52
C CYS A 134 1.03 -2.69 7.43
N ARG A 135 0.19 -2.97 8.43
CA ARG A 135 0.38 -4.06 9.40
C ARG A 135 0.49 -5.42 8.72
N TRP A 136 -0.31 -5.65 7.67
CA TRP A 136 -0.28 -6.89 6.91
C TRP A 136 1.09 -7.12 6.26
N HIS A 137 1.66 -6.11 5.59
CA HIS A 137 2.99 -6.21 4.99
C HIS A 137 4.10 -6.40 6.02
N ILE A 138 4.01 -5.75 7.19
CA ILE A 138 4.94 -5.99 8.30
C ILE A 138 4.85 -7.46 8.73
N GLN A 139 3.66 -7.99 8.90
CA GLN A 139 3.45 -9.37 9.31
C GLN A 139 3.97 -10.37 8.27
N GLN A 140 3.69 -10.14 6.97
CA GLN A 140 4.24 -10.96 5.90
C GLN A 140 5.78 -10.95 5.87
N ASN A 141 6.39 -9.78 6.09
CA ASN A 141 7.84 -9.68 6.18
C ASN A 141 8.42 -10.44 7.39
N ILE A 142 7.74 -10.42 8.53
CA ILE A 142 8.11 -11.23 9.70
C ILE A 142 8.03 -12.71 9.36
N PHE A 143 6.94 -13.19 8.78
CA PHE A 143 6.82 -14.59 8.35
C PHE A 143 7.94 -15.00 7.39
N LYS A 144 8.18 -14.20 6.38
CA LYS A 144 9.17 -14.49 5.34
C LYS A 144 10.62 -14.50 5.85
N HIS A 145 10.98 -13.57 6.73
CA HIS A 145 12.37 -13.33 7.09
C HIS A 145 12.75 -13.81 8.49
N CYS A 146 11.80 -13.92 9.43
CA CYS A 146 12.11 -14.28 10.80
C CYS A 146 11.92 -15.76 11.09
N ARG A 147 11.00 -16.46 10.40
CA ARG A 147 10.68 -17.88 10.66
C ARG A 147 11.91 -18.77 10.73
N GLN A 148 12.81 -18.62 9.78
CA GLN A 148 14.05 -19.42 9.68
C GLN A 148 15.03 -19.23 10.85
N SER A 149 14.87 -18.16 11.65
CA SER A 149 15.71 -17.90 12.81
C SER A 149 15.30 -18.74 14.05
N PHE A 150 14.10 -19.29 14.02
CA PHE A 150 13.56 -20.09 15.13
C PHE A 150 13.75 -21.58 14.87
N LYS A 151 14.44 -22.26 15.79
CA LYS A 151 14.83 -23.68 15.65
C LYS A 151 13.65 -24.66 15.79
N THR A 152 12.61 -24.29 16.55
CA THR A 152 11.46 -25.14 16.84
C THR A 152 10.16 -24.41 16.54
N GLU A 153 9.12 -25.17 16.22
CA GLU A 153 7.79 -24.62 15.97
C GLU A 153 7.21 -23.92 17.22
N ASP A 154 7.44 -24.46 18.40
CA ASP A 154 6.93 -23.87 19.64
C ASP A 154 7.53 -22.49 19.92
N LYS A 155 8.83 -22.30 19.65
CA LYS A 155 9.46 -20.98 19.77
C LYS A 155 8.92 -19.99 18.76
N TRP A 156 8.62 -20.44 17.55
CA TRP A 156 7.99 -19.63 16.53
C TRP A 156 6.56 -19.23 16.91
N ARG A 157 5.73 -20.18 17.36
CA ARG A 157 4.35 -19.92 17.82
C ARG A 157 4.34 -18.95 18.99
N ARG A 158 5.23 -19.15 19.95
CA ARG A 158 5.37 -18.23 21.09
C ARG A 158 5.72 -16.81 20.62
N PHE A 159 6.69 -16.67 19.71
CA PHE A 159 7.03 -15.37 19.14
C PHE A 159 5.84 -14.72 18.43
N LEU A 160 5.08 -15.47 17.64
CA LEU A 160 3.89 -14.94 16.97
C LEU A 160 2.80 -14.48 17.94
N TYR A 161 2.61 -15.22 19.03
CA TYR A 161 1.71 -14.81 20.11
C TYR A 161 2.18 -13.50 20.75
N GLU A 162 3.43 -13.44 21.22
CA GLU A 162 4.01 -12.24 21.84
C GLU A 162 4.01 -11.04 20.87
N TRP A 163 4.26 -11.26 19.59
CA TRP A 163 4.11 -10.25 18.53
C TRP A 163 2.67 -9.76 18.38
N GLY A 164 1.71 -10.66 18.42
CA GLY A 164 0.28 -10.32 18.38
C GLY A 164 -0.12 -9.42 19.55
N GLU A 165 0.31 -9.73 20.76
CA GLU A 165 0.07 -8.93 21.95
C GLU A 165 0.73 -7.54 21.83
N LEU A 166 1.99 -7.48 21.36
CA LEU A 166 2.71 -6.22 21.15
C LEU A 166 1.95 -5.27 20.21
N ILE A 167 1.53 -5.75 19.06
CA ILE A 167 0.86 -4.89 18.05
C ILE A 167 -0.59 -4.56 18.38
N ASN A 168 -1.19 -5.24 19.36
CA ASN A 168 -2.53 -4.97 19.90
C ASN A 168 -2.48 -4.17 21.21
N SER A 169 -1.28 -3.84 21.71
CA SER A 169 -1.14 -3.07 22.94
C SER A 169 -1.81 -1.70 22.81
N THR A 170 -2.59 -1.34 23.78
CA THR A 170 -3.30 -0.05 23.85
C THR A 170 -2.69 0.92 24.83
N THR A 171 -1.72 0.46 25.65
CA THR A 171 -0.99 1.27 26.62
C THR A 171 0.52 1.18 26.39
N ASP A 172 1.26 2.23 26.75
CA ASP A 172 2.73 2.23 26.71
C ASP A 172 3.33 1.16 27.63
N HIS A 173 2.66 0.87 28.76
CA HIS A 173 3.07 -0.19 29.68
C HIS A 173 3.04 -1.57 29.02
N ASP A 174 1.92 -1.93 28.39
CA ASP A 174 1.77 -3.23 27.72
C ASP A 174 2.71 -3.36 26.53
N TYR A 175 2.84 -2.26 25.75
CA TYR A 175 3.78 -2.22 24.63
C TYR A 175 5.22 -2.49 25.11
N ASN A 176 5.69 -1.79 26.13
CA ASN A 176 7.04 -1.96 26.67
C ASN A 176 7.25 -3.35 27.27
N TYR A 177 6.25 -3.89 27.97
CA TYR A 177 6.31 -5.26 28.51
C TYR A 177 6.50 -6.31 27.39
N TRP A 178 5.69 -6.26 26.34
CA TRP A 178 5.79 -7.22 25.24
C TRP A 178 7.03 -6.99 24.38
N TYR A 179 7.44 -5.74 24.18
CA TYR A 179 8.68 -5.41 23.47
C TYR A 179 9.91 -6.01 24.15
N GLU A 180 10.10 -5.79 25.46
CA GLU A 180 11.25 -6.34 26.19
C GLU A 180 11.19 -7.88 26.24
N ARG A 181 10.02 -8.46 26.36
CA ARG A 181 9.83 -9.89 26.32
C ARG A 181 10.23 -10.51 24.99
N ILE A 182 9.81 -9.94 23.88
CA ILE A 182 10.23 -10.35 22.55
C ILE A 182 11.75 -10.19 22.41
N ARG A 183 12.28 -9.02 22.75
CA ARG A 183 13.69 -8.69 22.64
C ARG A 183 14.57 -9.69 23.39
N SER A 184 14.19 -10.11 24.58
CA SER A 184 14.94 -11.08 25.39
C SER A 184 14.90 -12.51 24.84
N ASN A 185 13.83 -12.86 24.10
CA ASN A 185 13.60 -14.18 23.54
C ASN A 185 14.07 -14.34 22.08
N LEU A 186 14.46 -13.23 21.41
CA LEU A 186 14.94 -13.29 20.03
C LEU A 186 16.23 -14.13 19.92
N PRO A 187 16.33 -14.99 18.89
CA PRO A 187 17.56 -15.70 18.60
C PRO A 187 18.70 -14.70 18.33
N ARG A 188 19.79 -14.79 19.07
CA ARG A 188 20.98 -13.98 18.80
C ARG A 188 21.51 -14.31 17.41
N LYS A 189 21.70 -13.30 16.54
CA LYS A 189 22.40 -13.48 15.28
C LYS A 189 23.79 -14.05 15.59
N LYS A 190 24.11 -15.24 15.08
CA LYS A 190 25.51 -15.66 14.99
C LYS A 190 26.20 -14.67 14.07
N ASN A 191 27.15 -13.91 14.60
CA ASN A 191 28.06 -13.13 13.76
C ASN A 191 28.69 -14.09 12.74
N ARG A 192 28.30 -13.98 11.48
CA ARG A 192 29.09 -14.59 10.41
C ARG A 192 30.39 -13.79 10.34
N ARG A 193 31.46 -14.41 10.86
CA ARG A 193 32.83 -14.00 10.57
C ARG A 193 33.13 -14.33 9.12
#